data_306ed788ac7d04880cc9a9e9e5f22c6b
#
_entry.id   306ed788ac7d04880cc9a9e9e5f22c6b
#
_cell.length_a   1.000
_cell.length_b   1.000
_cell.length_c   1.000
_cell.angle_alpha   90.00
_cell.angle_beta   90.00
_cell.angle_gamma   90.00
#
_symmetry.space_group_name_H-M   'P 1'
#
loop_
_entity.id
_entity.type
_entity.pdbx_description
1 polymer ?
#
loop_
_entity_poly.entity_id
_entity_poly.type
_entity_poly.pdbx_seq_one_letter_code
_entity_poly.pdbx_strand_id
1 'polypeptide(L)'
;MSWYTIGQTLTQQEHAPAPEQPAVVLLTSEELSHQPALPGLERTLHHTPPARDARVCKAEVRSDCLAGTLVLPRQGKDGKPLACGYLVTATRVVLVDDESALQGLLRRIAREKRWTDGSVGRFLYDFFEQLIARDLHQLEKIEDRIEALEDRVLAHELDDFSAPMTALRKETMAWFRYYSQLDDVACELHENENGFFTDSEQLLFRMFEDRVIRPVSVNTSDASDYL
;
A
#
# COMPACT_ATOMS: atom_id res chain seq x y z
N MET A 1 -18.61 -4.09 -6.09
CA MET A 1 -17.71 -5.27 -6.05
C MET A 1 -17.22 -5.62 -7.46
N SER A 2 -15.93 -5.90 -7.63
CA SER A 2 -15.30 -6.26 -8.92
C SER A 2 -14.31 -7.40 -8.73
N TRP A 3 -14.33 -8.39 -9.62
CA TRP A 3 -13.42 -9.53 -9.62
C TRP A 3 -12.34 -9.39 -10.69
N TYR A 4 -11.15 -9.91 -10.38
CA TYR A 4 -10.02 -10.00 -11.31
C TYR A 4 -9.34 -11.36 -11.15
N THR A 5 -9.09 -12.07 -12.25
CA THR A 5 -8.25 -13.27 -12.24
C THR A 5 -6.77 -12.90 -12.39
N ILE A 6 -5.93 -13.61 -11.67
CA ILE A 6 -4.47 -13.53 -11.76
C ILE A 6 -4.01 -14.68 -12.66
N GLY A 7 -3.69 -14.36 -13.90
CA GLY A 7 -3.16 -15.30 -14.88
C GLY A 7 -1.87 -14.76 -15.48
N GLN A 8 -1.68 -14.85 -16.79
CA GLN A 8 -0.57 -14.15 -17.45
C GLN A 8 -0.71 -12.63 -17.38
N THR A 9 -1.92 -12.15 -17.12
CA THR A 9 -2.28 -10.76 -16.86
C THR A 9 -3.34 -10.70 -15.79
N LEU A 10 -3.53 -9.53 -15.18
CA LEU A 10 -4.69 -9.26 -14.33
C LEU A 10 -5.89 -8.95 -15.23
N THR A 11 -6.93 -9.80 -15.20
CA THR A 11 -8.09 -9.70 -16.09
C THR A 11 -9.37 -9.56 -15.29
N GLN A 12 -10.12 -8.48 -15.55
CA GLN A 12 -11.41 -8.25 -14.88
C GLN A 12 -12.44 -9.30 -15.32
N GLN A 13 -13.24 -9.77 -14.38
CA GLN A 13 -14.26 -10.80 -14.56
C GLN A 13 -15.65 -10.28 -14.15
N GLU A 14 -16.69 -10.77 -14.79
CA GLU A 14 -18.07 -10.45 -14.42
C GLU A 14 -18.53 -11.26 -13.19
N HIS A 15 -17.97 -12.46 -13.02
CA HIS A 15 -18.34 -13.39 -11.95
C HIS A 15 -17.12 -13.81 -11.14
N ALA A 16 -17.38 -14.32 -9.93
CA ALA A 16 -16.33 -14.87 -9.08
C ALA A 16 -15.62 -16.05 -9.76
N PRO A 17 -14.27 -16.05 -9.85
CA PRO A 17 -13.52 -17.22 -10.33
C PRO A 17 -13.63 -18.41 -9.39
N ALA A 18 -13.33 -19.62 -9.93
CA ALA A 18 -13.28 -20.85 -9.13
C ALA A 18 -12.35 -20.70 -7.92
N PRO A 19 -12.64 -21.36 -6.76
CA PRO A 19 -11.87 -21.17 -5.52
C PRO A 19 -10.36 -21.43 -5.65
N GLU A 20 -9.96 -22.32 -6.53
CA GLU A 20 -8.57 -22.72 -6.76
C GLU A 20 -7.81 -21.73 -7.68
N GLN A 21 -8.53 -20.91 -8.43
CA GLN A 21 -7.94 -19.97 -9.37
C GLN A 21 -7.52 -18.69 -8.64
N PRO A 22 -6.24 -18.28 -8.69
CA PRO A 22 -5.79 -17.04 -8.05
C PRO A 22 -6.58 -15.80 -8.52
N ALA A 23 -7.09 -15.02 -7.58
CA ALA A 23 -7.94 -13.90 -7.91
C ALA A 23 -7.89 -12.76 -6.88
N VAL A 24 -8.26 -11.56 -7.36
CA VAL A 24 -8.46 -10.37 -6.53
C VAL A 24 -9.93 -10.01 -6.54
N VAL A 25 -10.48 -9.65 -5.40
CA VAL A 25 -11.78 -9.01 -5.27
C VAL A 25 -11.61 -7.61 -4.69
N LEU A 26 -12.19 -6.62 -5.37
CA LEU A 26 -12.25 -5.24 -4.91
C LEU A 26 -13.69 -4.93 -4.49
N LEU A 27 -13.86 -4.46 -3.26
CA LEU A 27 -15.16 -4.08 -2.69
C LEU A 27 -15.04 -2.83 -1.82
N THR A 28 -16.19 -2.26 -1.45
CA THR A 28 -16.26 -1.15 -0.50
C THR A 28 -16.48 -1.67 0.93
N SER A 29 -16.24 -0.83 1.94
CA SER A 29 -16.58 -1.16 3.34
C SER A 29 -18.06 -1.44 3.53
N GLU A 30 -18.93 -0.83 2.73
CA GLU A 30 -20.37 -1.08 2.74
C GLU A 30 -20.68 -2.48 2.21
N GLU A 31 -20.14 -2.84 1.03
CA GLU A 31 -20.28 -4.19 0.46
C GLU A 31 -19.72 -5.27 1.40
N LEU A 32 -18.57 -5.02 2.04
CA LEU A 32 -17.99 -5.91 3.04
C LEU A 32 -18.92 -6.11 4.24
N SER A 33 -19.60 -5.05 4.72
CA SER A 33 -20.49 -5.11 5.88
C SER A 33 -21.71 -6.02 5.68
N HIS A 34 -22.11 -6.25 4.42
CA HIS A 34 -23.17 -7.19 4.06
C HIS A 34 -22.70 -8.66 4.04
N GLN A 35 -21.43 -8.92 4.39
CA GLN A 35 -20.82 -10.26 4.42
C GLN A 35 -21.13 -11.08 3.15
N PRO A 36 -20.71 -10.60 1.96
CA PRO A 36 -21.00 -11.30 0.72
C PRO A 36 -20.42 -12.70 0.72
N ALA A 37 -21.13 -13.67 0.15
CA ALA A 37 -20.60 -15.02 -0.05
C ALA A 37 -19.53 -14.98 -1.15
N LEU A 38 -18.26 -15.00 -0.75
CA LEU A 38 -17.11 -14.96 -1.65
C LEU A 38 -16.45 -16.33 -1.72
N PRO A 39 -16.41 -17.00 -2.89
CA PRO A 39 -15.82 -18.32 -3.05
C PRO A 39 -14.35 -18.37 -2.62
N GLY A 40 -14.02 -19.32 -1.72
CA GLY A 40 -12.69 -19.49 -1.15
C GLY A 40 -12.35 -18.54 0.01
N LEU A 41 -13.33 -17.77 0.52
CA LEU A 41 -13.16 -16.81 1.63
C LEU A 41 -14.17 -17.01 2.76
N GLU A 42 -14.91 -18.12 2.76
CA GLU A 42 -16.02 -18.38 3.68
C GLU A 42 -15.59 -18.33 5.17
N ARG A 43 -14.32 -18.67 5.44
CA ARG A 43 -13.77 -18.71 6.80
C ARG A 43 -12.98 -17.46 7.17
N THR A 44 -12.45 -16.75 6.20
CA THR A 44 -11.44 -15.70 6.42
C THR A 44 -11.98 -14.29 6.22
N LEU A 45 -13.05 -14.12 5.43
CA LEU A 45 -13.57 -12.81 5.05
C LEU A 45 -13.85 -11.89 6.25
N HIS A 46 -14.32 -12.45 7.37
CA HIS A 46 -14.62 -11.67 8.58
C HIS A 46 -13.38 -11.04 9.24
N HIS A 47 -12.17 -11.46 8.87
CA HIS A 47 -10.91 -10.84 9.30
C HIS A 47 -10.53 -9.62 8.45
N THR A 48 -11.22 -9.36 7.33
CA THR A 48 -10.91 -8.24 6.46
C THR A 48 -11.28 -6.92 7.13
N PRO A 49 -10.32 -6.01 7.35
CA PRO A 49 -10.64 -4.71 7.93
C PRO A 49 -11.32 -3.80 6.90
N PRO A 50 -12.36 -3.03 7.29
CA PRO A 50 -12.94 -2.03 6.41
C PRO A 50 -11.97 -0.84 6.20
N ALA A 51 -11.98 -0.23 5.02
CA ALA A 51 -11.13 0.90 4.67
C ALA A 51 -11.33 2.10 5.60
N ARG A 52 -12.57 2.39 5.97
CA ARG A 52 -12.95 3.51 6.85
C ARG A 52 -12.32 3.47 8.25
N ASP A 53 -11.92 2.29 8.73
CA ASP A 53 -11.33 2.10 10.06
C ASP A 53 -9.78 2.09 10.02
N ALA A 54 -9.18 2.10 8.82
CA ALA A 54 -7.73 2.13 8.67
C ALA A 54 -7.13 3.44 9.21
N ARG A 55 -6.08 3.33 10.02
CA ARG A 55 -5.34 4.47 10.61
C ARG A 55 -3.83 4.37 10.39
N VAL A 56 -3.34 3.18 10.11
CA VAL A 56 -1.91 2.84 9.96
C VAL A 56 -1.76 1.79 8.86
N CYS A 57 -0.54 1.65 8.31
CA CYS A 57 -0.21 0.44 7.56
C CYS A 57 0.12 -0.66 8.55
N LYS A 58 -0.44 -1.84 8.37
CA LYS A 58 -0.14 -3.02 9.19
C LYS A 58 -0.48 -4.30 8.44
N ALA A 59 0.19 -5.38 8.83
CA ALA A 59 -0.14 -6.75 8.48
C ALA A 59 -0.35 -7.54 9.78
N GLU A 60 -1.36 -8.39 9.82
CA GLU A 60 -1.65 -9.31 10.92
C GLU A 60 -1.69 -10.72 10.34
N VAL A 61 -0.70 -11.53 10.70
CA VAL A 61 -0.62 -12.93 10.30
C VAL A 61 -1.58 -13.77 11.15
N ARG A 62 -2.35 -14.62 10.50
CA ARG A 62 -3.25 -15.59 11.10
C ARG A 62 -2.99 -16.95 10.47
N SER A 63 -3.49 -18.03 11.05
CA SER A 63 -3.24 -19.40 10.56
C SER A 63 -3.67 -19.63 9.10
N ASP A 64 -4.71 -18.94 8.63
CA ASP A 64 -5.35 -19.18 7.34
C ASP A 64 -5.46 -17.93 6.45
N CYS A 65 -4.99 -16.78 6.92
CA CYS A 65 -4.93 -15.54 6.15
C CYS A 65 -3.91 -14.56 6.72
N LEU A 66 -3.55 -13.56 5.91
CA LEU A 66 -2.87 -12.35 6.33
C LEU A 66 -3.83 -11.20 6.07
N ALA A 67 -4.12 -10.38 7.06
CA ALA A 67 -5.06 -9.26 6.94
C ALA A 67 -4.42 -7.98 7.45
N GLY A 68 -4.80 -6.84 6.89
CA GLY A 68 -4.22 -5.58 7.32
C GLY A 68 -4.84 -4.36 6.67
N THR A 69 -4.22 -3.23 6.91
CA THR A 69 -4.61 -1.93 6.37
C THR A 69 -3.41 -1.21 5.77
N LEU A 70 -3.68 -0.38 4.78
CA LEU A 70 -2.71 0.54 4.20
C LEU A 70 -3.28 1.95 4.28
N VAL A 71 -2.46 2.91 4.72
CA VAL A 71 -2.84 4.33 4.82
C VAL A 71 -1.74 5.15 4.16
N LEU A 72 -2.05 5.67 2.97
CA LEU A 72 -1.11 6.44 2.18
C LEU A 72 -1.19 7.92 2.57
N PRO A 73 -0.06 8.61 2.75
CA PRO A 73 -0.03 10.05 3.12
C PRO A 73 -0.53 10.97 2.01
N ARG A 74 -0.88 10.44 0.84
CA ARG A 74 -1.49 11.19 -0.25
C ARG A 74 -2.89 11.65 0.12
N GLN A 75 -3.26 12.84 -0.31
CA GLN A 75 -4.59 13.37 -0.07
C GLN A 75 -5.62 12.69 -0.98
N GLY A 76 -6.61 12.05 -0.38
CA GLY A 76 -7.83 11.60 -1.05
C GLY A 76 -8.73 12.76 -1.47
N LYS A 77 -9.92 12.45 -2.00
CA LYS A 77 -10.88 13.47 -2.50
C LYS A 77 -11.27 14.53 -1.46
N ASP A 78 -11.28 14.16 -0.18
CA ASP A 78 -11.66 15.04 0.95
C ASP A 78 -10.43 15.60 1.71
N GLY A 79 -9.26 15.57 1.13
CA GLY A 79 -8.02 16.00 1.80
C GLY A 79 -7.55 15.05 2.92
N LYS A 80 -8.15 13.86 3.03
CA LYS A 80 -7.76 12.82 3.97
C LYS A 80 -6.74 11.87 3.33
N PRO A 81 -5.92 11.16 4.14
CA PRO A 81 -5.08 10.07 3.63
C PRO A 81 -5.93 9.02 2.92
N LEU A 82 -5.40 8.44 1.84
CA LEU A 82 -6.02 7.29 1.20
C LEU A 82 -5.87 6.07 2.11
N ALA A 83 -6.97 5.38 2.35
CA ALA A 83 -6.99 4.22 3.23
C ALA A 83 -7.64 3.03 2.54
N CYS A 84 -7.08 1.85 2.72
CA CYS A 84 -7.69 0.60 2.28
C CYS A 84 -7.47 -0.52 3.29
N GLY A 85 -8.42 -1.47 3.32
CA GLY A 85 -8.26 -2.74 3.99
C GLY A 85 -7.82 -3.81 3.01
N TYR A 86 -7.14 -4.85 3.48
CA TYR A 86 -6.81 -6.00 2.65
C TYR A 86 -6.83 -7.30 3.44
N LEU A 87 -7.03 -8.40 2.72
CA LEU A 87 -6.87 -9.75 3.22
C LEU A 87 -6.25 -10.61 2.11
N VAL A 88 -5.35 -11.49 2.50
CA VAL A 88 -4.62 -12.39 1.61
C VAL A 88 -4.76 -13.82 2.10
N THR A 89 -5.05 -14.73 1.18
CA THR A 89 -4.95 -16.18 1.37
C THR A 89 -4.07 -16.76 0.26
N ALA A 90 -3.85 -18.05 0.26
CA ALA A 90 -3.05 -18.71 -0.79
C ALA A 90 -3.59 -18.48 -2.23
N THR A 91 -4.92 -18.26 -2.39
CA THR A 91 -5.55 -18.10 -3.72
C THR A 91 -6.35 -16.81 -3.88
N ARG A 92 -6.52 -16.02 -2.84
CA ARG A 92 -7.37 -14.81 -2.85
C ARG A 92 -6.67 -13.59 -2.28
N VAL A 93 -6.93 -12.46 -2.92
CA VAL A 93 -6.66 -11.14 -2.35
C VAL A 93 -7.98 -10.37 -2.30
N VAL A 94 -8.36 -9.92 -1.11
CA VAL A 94 -9.47 -8.98 -0.91
C VAL A 94 -8.88 -7.60 -0.74
N LEU A 95 -9.40 -6.62 -1.46
CA LEU A 95 -9.07 -5.21 -1.31
C LEU A 95 -10.35 -4.44 -0.99
N VAL A 96 -10.31 -3.62 0.07
CA VAL A 96 -11.44 -2.78 0.48
C VAL A 96 -11.07 -1.33 0.27
N ASP A 97 -11.82 -0.63 -0.60
CA ASP A 97 -11.51 0.73 -1.03
C ASP A 97 -12.80 1.54 -1.21
N ASP A 98 -13.00 2.54 -0.36
CA ASP A 98 -14.19 3.39 -0.37
C ASP A 98 -14.04 4.59 -1.32
N GLU A 99 -12.81 4.91 -1.79
CA GLU A 99 -12.52 6.09 -2.61
C GLU A 99 -12.22 5.77 -4.08
N SER A 100 -12.27 4.51 -4.47
CA SER A 100 -11.95 4.01 -5.83
C SER A 100 -10.49 4.29 -6.27
N ALA A 101 -9.59 4.51 -5.34
CA ALA A 101 -8.17 4.77 -5.60
C ALA A 101 -7.46 3.53 -6.14
N LEU A 102 -7.77 2.35 -5.58
CA LEU A 102 -7.17 1.07 -5.97
C LEU A 102 -7.64 0.60 -7.35
N GLN A 103 -8.85 0.99 -7.79
CA GLN A 103 -9.31 0.63 -9.13
C GLN A 103 -8.37 1.15 -10.23
N GLY A 104 -7.86 2.37 -10.07
CA GLY A 104 -6.88 2.95 -10.99
C GLY A 104 -5.55 2.19 -11.00
N LEU A 105 -5.11 1.73 -9.83
CA LEU A 105 -3.90 0.93 -9.64
C LEU A 105 -4.06 -0.45 -10.29
N LEU A 106 -5.17 -1.15 -10.04
CA LEU A 106 -5.45 -2.46 -10.67
C LEU A 106 -5.50 -2.38 -12.19
N ARG A 107 -6.13 -1.33 -12.76
CA ARG A 107 -6.13 -1.09 -14.22
C ARG A 107 -4.73 -0.90 -14.77
N ARG A 108 -3.84 -0.24 -14.03
CA ARG A 108 -2.44 -0.04 -14.44
C ARG A 108 -1.69 -1.37 -14.43
N ILE A 109 -1.83 -2.16 -13.36
CA ILE A 109 -1.25 -3.52 -13.30
C ILE A 109 -1.74 -4.35 -14.50
N ALA A 110 -3.05 -4.38 -14.75
CA ALA A 110 -3.64 -5.13 -15.87
C ALA A 110 -3.06 -4.74 -17.24
N ARG A 111 -2.73 -3.45 -17.43
CA ARG A 111 -2.17 -2.94 -18.66
C ARG A 111 -0.67 -3.18 -18.80
N GLU A 112 0.09 -3.01 -17.73
CA GLU A 112 1.55 -2.91 -17.77
C GLU A 112 2.26 -4.20 -17.38
N LYS A 113 1.62 -5.06 -16.55
CA LYS A 113 2.27 -6.26 -16.03
C LYS A 113 1.89 -7.50 -16.83
N ARG A 114 2.89 -8.36 -17.01
CA ARG A 114 2.77 -9.68 -17.66
C ARG A 114 3.53 -10.70 -16.82
N TRP A 115 2.89 -11.82 -16.53
CA TRP A 115 3.46 -12.88 -15.71
C TRP A 115 3.56 -14.16 -16.55
N THR A 116 4.64 -14.90 -16.40
CA THR A 116 4.75 -16.23 -16.99
C THR A 116 3.84 -17.19 -16.25
N ASP A 117 3.82 -17.06 -14.93
CA ASP A 117 2.97 -17.82 -14.02
C ASP A 117 2.40 -16.85 -12.99
N GLY A 118 1.11 -16.56 -13.11
CA GLY A 118 0.42 -15.60 -12.26
C GLY A 118 0.00 -16.23 -10.94
N SER A 119 0.42 -15.63 -9.84
CA SER A 119 0.13 -16.06 -8.48
C SER A 119 -0.24 -14.89 -7.59
N VAL A 120 -0.76 -15.18 -6.40
CA VAL A 120 -1.07 -14.17 -5.39
C VAL A 120 0.19 -13.39 -4.98
N GLY A 121 1.31 -14.07 -4.77
CA GLY A 121 2.56 -13.42 -4.37
C GLY A 121 3.11 -12.48 -5.46
N ARG A 122 3.09 -12.92 -6.73
CA ARG A 122 3.48 -12.07 -7.87
C ARG A 122 2.61 -10.84 -8.01
N PHE A 123 1.29 -11.02 -7.88
CA PHE A 123 0.35 -9.90 -7.91
C PHE A 123 0.63 -8.92 -6.76
N LEU A 124 0.80 -9.40 -5.52
CA LEU A 124 1.06 -8.56 -4.36
C LEU A 124 2.35 -7.76 -4.50
N TYR A 125 3.42 -8.39 -4.98
CA TYR A 125 4.66 -7.67 -5.26
C TYR A 125 4.44 -6.51 -6.23
N ASP A 126 3.80 -6.77 -7.38
CA ASP A 126 3.51 -5.72 -8.35
C ASP A 126 2.50 -4.68 -7.83
N PHE A 127 1.58 -5.09 -6.96
CA PHE A 127 0.65 -4.19 -6.29
C PHE A 127 1.39 -3.20 -5.39
N PHE A 128 2.27 -3.68 -4.52
CA PHE A 128 3.07 -2.83 -3.63
C PHE A 128 4.05 -1.94 -4.41
N GLU A 129 4.70 -2.47 -5.44
CA GLU A 129 5.56 -1.69 -6.34
C GLU A 129 4.79 -0.54 -7.01
N GLN A 130 3.59 -0.81 -7.50
CA GLN A 130 2.75 0.22 -8.11
C GLN A 130 2.17 1.21 -7.08
N LEU A 131 2.02 0.77 -5.83
CA LEU A 131 1.57 1.62 -4.73
C LEU A 131 2.56 2.75 -4.47
N ILE A 132 3.87 2.43 -4.40
CA ILE A 132 4.94 3.39 -4.11
C ILE A 132 5.52 4.07 -5.36
N ALA A 133 5.14 3.63 -6.57
CA ALA A 133 5.77 4.07 -7.84
C ALA A 133 5.81 5.59 -8.08
N ARG A 134 4.97 6.36 -7.41
CA ARG A 134 4.91 7.83 -7.52
C ARG A 134 5.37 8.57 -6.27
N ASP A 135 5.81 7.85 -5.27
CA ASP A 135 6.14 8.43 -3.98
C ASP A 135 7.42 9.26 -4.04
N LEU A 136 8.44 8.78 -4.77
CA LEU A 136 9.68 9.52 -4.99
C LEU A 136 9.41 10.95 -5.50
N HIS A 137 8.55 11.09 -6.50
CA HIS A 137 8.20 12.41 -7.02
C HIS A 137 7.43 13.31 -6.02
N GLN A 138 6.73 12.72 -5.03
CA GLN A 138 6.12 13.51 -3.96
C GLN A 138 7.17 13.92 -2.92
N LEU A 139 8.14 13.05 -2.64
CA LEU A 139 9.26 13.37 -1.74
C LEU A 139 10.12 14.49 -2.32
N GLU A 140 10.50 14.40 -3.60
CA GLU A 140 11.21 15.47 -4.33
C GLU A 140 10.49 16.82 -4.21
N LYS A 141 9.16 16.85 -4.35
CA LYS A 141 8.39 18.08 -4.16
C LYS A 141 8.41 18.62 -2.74
N ILE A 142 8.54 17.76 -1.74
CA ILE A 142 8.69 18.20 -0.34
C ILE A 142 10.06 18.81 -0.17
N GLU A 143 11.12 18.22 -0.71
CA GLU A 143 12.47 18.73 -0.73
C GLU A 143 12.53 20.11 -1.39
N ASP A 144 12.02 20.26 -2.62
CA ASP A 144 11.92 21.55 -3.32
C ASP A 144 11.24 22.63 -2.48
N ARG A 145 10.20 22.26 -1.71
CA ARG A 145 9.48 23.21 -0.84
C ARG A 145 10.25 23.58 0.41
N ILE A 146 11.07 22.67 0.94
CA ILE A 146 11.97 22.93 2.05
C ILE A 146 13.05 23.93 1.60
N GLU A 147 13.74 23.64 0.49
CA GLU A 147 14.76 24.52 -0.10
C GLU A 147 14.21 25.92 -0.38
N ALA A 148 13.03 26.02 -1.02
CA ALA A 148 12.40 27.29 -1.31
C ALA A 148 12.02 28.07 -0.02
N LEU A 149 11.70 27.39 1.08
CA LEU A 149 11.43 28.03 2.36
C LEU A 149 12.73 28.54 2.99
N GLU A 150 13.81 27.76 2.96
CA GLU A 150 15.14 28.12 3.44
C GLU A 150 15.67 29.36 2.73
N ASP A 151 15.59 29.39 1.39
CA ASP A 151 15.99 30.54 0.57
C ASP A 151 15.28 31.83 0.99
N ARG A 152 13.96 31.76 1.19
CA ARG A 152 13.15 32.91 1.62
C ARG A 152 13.49 33.40 3.04
N VAL A 153 13.83 32.47 3.94
CA VAL A 153 14.31 32.80 5.28
C VAL A 153 15.66 33.52 5.23
N LEU A 154 16.59 32.99 4.42
CA LEU A 154 17.93 33.56 4.22
C LEU A 154 17.87 34.95 3.54
N ALA A 155 16.91 35.18 2.64
CA ALA A 155 16.68 36.44 2.00
C ALA A 155 15.96 37.46 2.90
N HIS A 156 15.61 37.10 4.13
CA HIS A 156 14.79 37.91 5.05
C HIS A 156 13.42 38.35 4.47
N GLU A 157 12.84 37.51 3.60
CA GLU A 157 11.54 37.74 2.96
C GLU A 157 10.35 37.25 3.81
N LEU A 158 10.61 36.57 4.92
CA LEU A 158 9.59 36.03 5.83
C LEU A 158 9.79 36.52 7.25
N ASP A 159 8.80 37.24 7.76
CA ASP A 159 8.76 37.67 9.18
C ASP A 159 8.39 36.49 10.11
N ASP A 160 7.59 35.53 9.64
CA ASP A 160 7.23 34.31 10.36
C ASP A 160 7.31 33.08 9.44
N PHE A 161 8.26 32.20 9.70
CA PHE A 161 8.46 30.95 9.01
C PHE A 161 7.94 29.74 9.80
N SER A 162 7.48 29.92 11.03
CA SER A 162 7.13 28.83 11.95
C SER A 162 5.93 28.01 11.46
N ALA A 163 4.92 28.67 10.89
CA ALA A 163 3.74 27.98 10.37
C ALA A 163 4.04 27.13 9.12
N PRO A 164 4.70 27.65 8.05
CA PRO A 164 5.07 26.82 6.90
C PRO A 164 6.07 25.72 7.26
N MET A 165 7.05 25.96 8.14
CA MET A 165 7.97 24.93 8.61
C MET A 165 7.24 23.83 9.38
N THR A 166 6.29 24.18 10.24
CA THR A 166 5.48 23.20 10.97
C THR A 166 4.65 22.33 10.02
N ALA A 167 4.11 22.91 8.95
CA ALA A 167 3.36 22.16 7.93
C ALA A 167 4.24 21.17 7.19
N LEU A 168 5.41 21.59 6.72
CA LEU A 168 6.39 20.72 6.05
C LEU A 168 6.85 19.59 6.97
N ARG A 169 7.20 19.91 8.21
CA ARG A 169 7.61 18.89 9.20
C ARG A 169 6.52 17.84 9.43
N LYS A 170 5.25 18.24 9.55
CA LYS A 170 4.13 17.29 9.70
C LYS A 170 3.99 16.40 8.48
N GLU A 171 4.14 16.95 7.28
CA GLU A 171 4.08 16.19 6.02
C GLU A 171 5.23 15.18 5.93
N THR A 172 6.48 15.62 6.17
CA THR A 172 7.66 14.74 6.18
C THR A 172 7.52 13.59 7.20
N MET A 173 7.05 13.92 8.42
CA MET A 173 6.80 12.91 9.46
C MET A 173 5.68 11.92 9.09
N ALA A 174 4.69 12.34 8.29
CA ALA A 174 3.66 11.43 7.78
C ALA A 174 4.25 10.44 6.77
N TRP A 175 5.11 10.89 5.86
CA TRP A 175 5.82 10.05 4.91
C TRP A 175 6.79 9.08 5.60
N PHE A 176 7.58 9.56 6.55
CA PHE A 176 8.48 8.72 7.35
C PHE A 176 7.73 7.59 8.05
N ARG A 177 6.62 7.91 8.72
CA ARG A 177 5.78 6.92 9.41
C ARG A 177 5.17 5.92 8.43
N TYR A 178 4.72 6.38 7.27
CA TYR A 178 4.18 5.51 6.23
C TYR A 178 5.21 4.48 5.76
N TYR A 179 6.42 4.92 5.42
CA TYR A 179 7.47 4.02 4.96
C TYR A 179 7.94 3.06 6.07
N SER A 180 8.06 3.52 7.32
CA SER A 180 8.38 2.64 8.44
C SER A 180 7.34 1.54 8.65
N GLN A 181 6.05 1.87 8.56
CA GLN A 181 4.97 0.89 8.67
C GLN A 181 4.86 -0.01 7.44
N LEU A 182 5.21 0.49 6.26
CA LEU A 182 5.22 -0.31 5.03
C LEU A 182 6.38 -1.32 5.04
N ASP A 183 7.49 -0.97 5.68
CA ASP A 183 8.60 -1.87 5.96
C ASP A 183 8.14 -3.04 6.85
N ASP A 184 7.43 -2.77 7.95
CA ASP A 184 6.84 -3.81 8.80
C ASP A 184 5.92 -4.74 7.97
N VAL A 185 5.09 -4.20 7.07
CA VAL A 185 4.23 -5.00 6.17
C VAL A 185 5.06 -5.85 5.21
N ALA A 186 6.15 -5.31 4.65
CA ALA A 186 7.03 -6.03 3.73
C ALA A 186 7.75 -7.19 4.45
N CYS A 187 8.18 -6.98 5.69
CA CYS A 187 8.79 -7.99 6.55
C CYS A 187 7.83 -9.18 6.77
N GLU A 188 6.58 -8.92 7.17
CA GLU A 188 5.57 -9.96 7.36
C GLU A 188 5.30 -10.80 6.09
N LEU A 189 5.29 -10.14 4.91
CA LEU A 189 5.16 -10.84 3.63
C LEU A 189 6.38 -11.70 3.31
N HIS A 190 7.58 -11.20 3.61
CA HIS A 190 8.85 -11.91 3.39
C HIS A 190 9.01 -13.09 4.34
N GLU A 191 8.68 -12.94 5.62
CA GLU A 191 8.73 -14.01 6.62
C GLU A 191 7.78 -15.18 6.29
N ASN A 192 6.64 -14.87 5.62
CA ASN A 192 5.74 -15.89 5.08
C ASN A 192 5.33 -16.98 6.09
N GLU A 193 5.03 -16.61 7.33
CA GLU A 193 4.67 -17.56 8.38
C GLU A 193 3.51 -18.49 8.01
N ASN A 194 2.59 -18.02 7.14
CA ASN A 194 1.46 -18.80 6.62
C ASN A 194 1.86 -19.85 5.58
N GLY A 195 3.06 -19.76 5.00
CA GLY A 195 3.50 -20.63 3.90
C GLY A 195 2.73 -20.44 2.59
N PHE A 196 2.17 -19.25 2.34
CA PHE A 196 1.39 -18.97 1.12
C PHE A 196 2.25 -18.70 -0.10
N PHE A 197 3.48 -18.27 0.10
CA PHE A 197 4.37 -17.81 -0.95
C PHE A 197 5.51 -18.79 -1.17
N THR A 198 5.92 -18.95 -2.42
CA THR A 198 7.11 -19.72 -2.80
C THR A 198 8.39 -18.97 -2.45
N ASP A 199 9.53 -19.67 -2.38
CA ASP A 199 10.85 -19.06 -2.13
C ASP A 199 11.16 -17.93 -3.10
N SER A 200 10.75 -18.06 -4.38
CA SER A 200 10.94 -17.02 -5.39
C SER A 200 10.08 -15.78 -5.13
N GLU A 201 8.91 -15.93 -4.54
CA GLU A 201 8.03 -14.82 -4.16
C GLU A 201 8.49 -14.14 -2.88
N GLN A 202 9.00 -14.90 -1.90
CA GLN A 202 9.65 -14.34 -0.71
C GLN A 202 10.84 -13.45 -1.10
N LEU A 203 11.65 -13.88 -2.09
CA LEU A 203 12.74 -13.05 -2.60
C LEU A 203 12.24 -11.71 -3.20
N LEU A 204 11.08 -11.70 -3.86
CA LEU A 204 10.48 -10.47 -4.36
C LEU A 204 10.07 -9.53 -3.21
N PHE A 205 9.47 -10.07 -2.14
CA PHE A 205 9.09 -9.26 -0.98
C PHE A 205 10.32 -8.70 -0.26
N ARG A 206 11.41 -9.46 -0.16
CA ARG A 206 12.69 -8.95 0.33
C ARG A 206 13.24 -7.80 -0.52
N MET A 207 13.15 -7.91 -1.85
CA MET A 207 13.55 -6.82 -2.74
C MET A 207 12.66 -5.57 -2.56
N PHE A 208 11.39 -5.76 -2.25
CA PHE A 208 10.47 -4.67 -1.94
C PHE A 208 10.82 -4.01 -0.60
N GLU A 209 11.08 -4.81 0.45
CA GLU A 209 11.58 -4.37 1.76
C GLU A 209 12.84 -3.49 1.62
N ASP A 210 13.87 -3.97 0.91
CA ASP A 210 15.09 -3.20 0.61
C ASP A 210 14.80 -1.85 -0.07
N ARG A 211 13.74 -1.78 -0.88
CA ARG A 211 13.34 -0.55 -1.58
C ARG A 211 12.60 0.42 -0.67
N VAL A 212 11.80 -0.08 0.26
CA VAL A 212 11.05 0.72 1.24
C VAL A 212 11.98 1.35 2.29
N ILE A 213 13.05 0.65 2.68
CA ILE A 213 14.03 1.14 3.68
C ILE A 213 14.86 2.33 3.16
N ARG A 214 15.15 2.40 1.85
CA ARG A 214 16.01 3.45 1.27
C ARG A 214 15.56 4.88 1.56
N PRO A 215 14.27 5.27 1.39
CA PRO A 215 13.80 6.61 1.72
C PRO A 215 13.92 6.96 3.21
N VAL A 216 13.85 5.95 4.08
CA VAL A 216 13.97 6.11 5.54
C VAL A 216 15.41 6.41 5.93
N SER A 217 16.41 5.77 5.27
CA SER A 217 17.82 5.93 5.59
C SER A 217 18.42 7.27 5.17
N VAL A 218 17.93 7.88 4.10
CA VAL A 218 18.38 9.20 3.63
C VAL A 218 17.98 10.30 4.61
N ASN A 219 16.74 10.27 5.15
CA ASN A 219 16.25 11.27 6.08
C ASN A 219 16.84 11.18 7.50
N THR A 220 17.44 10.06 7.91
CA THR A 220 18.07 9.92 9.24
C THR A 220 19.48 10.48 9.30
N SER A 221 20.22 10.55 8.19
CA SER A 221 21.54 11.17 8.14
C SER A 221 21.44 12.70 8.22
N ASP A 222 20.47 13.30 7.54
CA ASP A 222 20.32 14.76 7.51
C ASP A 222 19.66 15.32 8.78
N ALA A 223 18.76 14.58 9.44
CA ALA A 223 18.15 15.01 10.69
C ALA A 223 19.11 14.99 11.90
N SER A 224 20.23 14.25 11.80
CA SER A 224 21.25 14.18 12.88
C SER A 224 22.17 15.40 12.89
N ASP A 225 22.29 16.14 11.78
CA ASP A 225 23.18 17.29 11.66
C ASP A 225 22.53 18.62 12.12
N TYR A 226 21.24 18.60 12.48
CA TYR A 226 20.48 19.77 12.93
C TYR A 226 20.00 19.72 14.41
N LEU A 227 20.52 18.78 15.22
CA LEU A 227 20.32 18.71 16.68
C LEU A 227 21.60 19.05 17.43
#